data_c55ed280571d90443045a6d784f53e3e
#
_entry.id   c55ed280571d90443045a6d784f53e3e
#
_cell.length_a   1.000
_cell.length_b   1.000
_cell.length_c   1.000
_cell.angle_alpha   90.00
_cell.angle_beta   90.00
_cell.angle_gamma   90.00
#
_symmetry.space_group_name_H-M   'P 1'
#
loop_
_entity.id
_entity.type
_entity.pdbx_description
1 polymer ?
#
loop_
_entity_poly.entity_id
_entity_poly.type
_entity_poly.pdbx_seq_one_letter_code
_entity_poly.pdbx_strand_id
1 'polypeptide(L)'
;MPEHEHTHAHASHSASGDTNEAIWKSDIGVTFWKSTAQDRERRRAGHRVLMAELLPFGADEEFTFADLGAGTGAAARTVLDHFPAARAILADYSEQMMALGKEELAPYAGRYEYVEFNLAHGGAWPDAMPDPVDAVISSMAIHHLNDARKQELFGEILARLAPGGWFLNYDPVSTPDPVVQAAWHRVEDRRDPSAAAKREHRSLEEQLRWENHTRYMIPLDPQVGYLREAGFEGVDVYWKDIDYAIYGGRRPGVLQR
;
A
#
# COMPACT_ATOMS: atom_id res chain seq x y z
N MET A 1 36.35 42.70 10.48
CA MET A 1 35.16 42.02 9.95
C MET A 1 35.41 40.54 10.07
N PRO A 2 34.89 39.82 11.06
CA PRO A 2 35.01 38.35 11.09
C PRO A 2 33.82 37.70 10.37
N GLU A 3 34.17 36.74 9.53
CA GLU A 3 33.29 35.90 8.79
C GLU A 3 32.56 34.93 9.74
N HIS A 4 31.24 34.89 9.68
CA HIS A 4 30.43 33.90 10.40
C HIS A 4 30.27 32.66 9.53
N GLU A 5 31.07 31.65 9.79
CA GLU A 5 30.83 30.28 9.34
C GLU A 5 29.57 29.71 10.02
N HIS A 6 28.50 29.55 9.26
CA HIS A 6 27.35 28.76 9.68
C HIS A 6 27.64 27.27 9.40
N THR A 7 28.19 26.60 10.38
CA THR A 7 28.22 25.11 10.40
C THR A 7 26.82 24.58 10.66
N HIS A 8 26.17 24.08 9.61
CA HIS A 8 24.99 23.24 9.76
C HIS A 8 25.41 21.88 10.36
N ALA A 9 25.19 21.75 11.66
CA ALA A 9 25.29 20.45 12.32
C ALA A 9 24.18 19.55 11.80
N HIS A 10 24.53 18.60 10.93
CA HIS A 10 23.69 17.43 10.65
C HIS A 10 23.61 16.62 11.94
N ALA A 11 22.52 16.78 12.67
CA ALA A 11 22.19 15.88 13.76
C ALA A 11 21.89 14.50 13.14
N SER A 12 22.84 13.60 13.29
CA SER A 12 22.66 12.17 13.02
C SER A 12 21.61 11.64 13.99
N HIS A 13 20.36 11.53 13.53
CA HIS A 13 19.34 10.76 14.26
C HIS A 13 19.68 9.30 14.10
N SER A 14 20.36 8.76 15.11
CA SER A 14 20.53 7.32 15.28
C SER A 14 19.15 6.65 15.38
N ALA A 15 18.98 5.63 14.58
CA ALA A 15 17.93 4.64 14.50
C ALA A 15 17.14 4.40 15.80
N SER A 16 16.00 5.03 15.96
CA SER A 16 14.85 4.41 16.61
C SER A 16 14.19 3.53 15.55
N GLY A 17 13.99 2.23 15.83
CA GLY A 17 13.37 1.29 14.92
C GLY A 17 12.11 1.89 14.28
N ASP A 18 11.81 1.51 13.04
CA ASP A 18 10.74 2.11 12.26
C ASP A 18 9.46 2.15 13.09
N THR A 19 9.00 3.37 13.40
CA THR A 19 7.82 3.60 14.26
C THR A 19 6.57 2.92 13.69
N ASN A 20 6.51 2.74 12.36
CA ASN A 20 5.42 2.03 11.69
C ASN A 20 5.46 0.54 12.03
N GLU A 21 6.63 -0.10 11.95
CA GLU A 21 6.80 -1.50 12.31
C GLU A 21 6.43 -1.74 13.78
N ALA A 22 6.90 -0.88 14.68
CA ALA A 22 6.59 -0.98 16.10
C ALA A 22 5.09 -0.88 16.41
N ILE A 23 4.36 -0.01 15.70
CA ILE A 23 2.90 0.14 15.85
C ILE A 23 2.19 -1.15 15.43
N TRP A 24 2.48 -1.67 14.23
CA TRP A 24 1.75 -2.80 13.67
C TRP A 24 2.16 -4.17 14.26
N LYS A 25 3.32 -4.24 14.94
CA LYS A 25 3.73 -5.40 15.78
C LYS A 25 3.24 -5.33 17.22
N SER A 26 2.35 -4.39 17.56
CA SER A 26 1.85 -4.17 18.91
C SER A 26 0.33 -4.32 19.00
N ASP A 27 -0.16 -4.54 20.23
CA ASP A 27 -1.60 -4.55 20.53
C ASP A 27 -2.29 -3.21 20.22
N ILE A 28 -1.53 -2.11 20.19
CA ILE A 28 -2.03 -0.78 19.82
C ILE A 28 -2.49 -0.78 18.35
N GLY A 29 -1.68 -1.34 17.45
CA GLY A 29 -2.03 -1.48 16.03
C GLY A 29 -3.28 -2.33 15.83
N VAL A 30 -3.37 -3.47 16.51
CA VAL A 30 -4.54 -4.37 16.46
C VAL A 30 -5.80 -3.68 17.00
N THR A 31 -5.70 -3.00 18.16
CA THR A 31 -6.83 -2.29 18.76
C THR A 31 -7.34 -1.18 17.84
N PHE A 32 -6.42 -0.38 17.28
CA PHE A 32 -6.77 0.64 16.30
C PHE A 32 -7.40 0.02 15.05
N TRP A 33 -6.85 -1.07 14.53
CA TRP A 33 -7.41 -1.79 13.39
C TRP A 33 -8.86 -2.21 13.65
N LYS A 34 -9.12 -2.87 14.78
CA LYS A 34 -10.47 -3.33 15.16
C LYS A 34 -11.45 -2.16 15.35
N SER A 35 -11.02 -1.10 16.05
CA SER A 35 -11.89 0.07 16.35
C SER A 35 -12.31 0.86 15.10
N THR A 36 -11.55 0.80 14.02
CA THR A 36 -11.81 1.51 12.77
C THR A 36 -12.31 0.62 11.63
N ALA A 37 -12.53 -0.68 11.87
CA ALA A 37 -12.83 -1.68 10.84
C ALA A 37 -14.04 -1.31 9.96
N GLN A 38 -15.16 -0.95 10.58
CA GLN A 38 -16.40 -0.62 9.87
C GLN A 38 -16.25 0.64 9.00
N ASP A 39 -15.57 1.65 9.51
CA ASP A 39 -15.33 2.90 8.78
C ASP A 39 -14.38 2.69 7.59
N ARG A 40 -13.33 1.89 7.78
CA ARG A 40 -12.42 1.50 6.70
C ARG A 40 -13.13 0.71 5.61
N GLU A 41 -13.94 -0.28 5.98
CA GLU A 41 -14.69 -1.09 5.03
C GLU A 41 -15.59 -0.20 4.17
N ARG A 42 -16.40 0.66 4.80
CA ARG A 42 -17.27 1.61 4.10
C ARG A 42 -16.52 2.48 3.08
N ARG A 43 -15.32 2.96 3.43
CA ARG A 43 -14.53 3.87 2.58
C ARG A 43 -13.75 3.15 1.48
N ARG A 44 -13.32 1.91 1.71
CA ARG A 44 -12.32 1.23 0.85
C ARG A 44 -12.86 0.07 0.05
N ALA A 45 -14.04 -0.48 0.39
CA ALA A 45 -14.60 -1.66 -0.28
C ALA A 45 -14.74 -1.43 -1.80
N GLY A 46 -15.33 -0.31 -2.22
CA GLY A 46 -15.52 0.00 -3.64
C GLY A 46 -14.20 0.12 -4.42
N HIS A 47 -13.14 0.62 -3.77
CA HIS A 47 -11.82 0.74 -4.42
C HIS A 47 -11.13 -0.63 -4.59
N ARG A 48 -11.30 -1.54 -3.61
CA ARG A 48 -10.80 -2.91 -3.74
C ARG A 48 -11.54 -3.69 -4.83
N VAL A 49 -12.87 -3.46 -4.96
CA VAL A 49 -13.66 -4.02 -6.06
C VAL A 49 -13.12 -3.51 -7.41
N LEU A 50 -12.90 -2.20 -7.56
CA LEU A 50 -12.31 -1.66 -8.77
C LEU A 50 -10.92 -2.26 -9.07
N MET A 51 -10.08 -2.46 -8.06
CA MET A 51 -8.78 -3.14 -8.25
C MET A 51 -8.97 -4.57 -8.79
N ALA A 52 -9.93 -5.33 -8.27
CA ALA A 52 -10.21 -6.67 -8.76
C ALA A 52 -10.73 -6.64 -10.21
N GLU A 53 -11.66 -5.73 -10.53
CA GLU A 53 -12.22 -5.58 -11.88
C GLU A 53 -11.19 -5.15 -12.93
N LEU A 54 -10.11 -4.48 -12.52
CA LEU A 54 -9.02 -4.07 -13.41
C LEU A 54 -8.07 -5.22 -13.77
N LEU A 55 -8.05 -6.32 -13.02
CA LEU A 55 -7.21 -7.47 -13.34
C LEU A 55 -7.71 -8.17 -14.61
N PRO A 56 -6.81 -8.51 -15.56
CA PRO A 56 -7.20 -8.93 -16.91
C PRO A 56 -7.52 -10.45 -17.01
N PHE A 57 -8.07 -11.04 -15.95
CA PHE A 57 -8.36 -12.46 -15.91
C PHE A 57 -9.83 -12.78 -16.12
N GLY A 58 -10.11 -13.94 -16.71
CA GLY A 58 -11.46 -14.49 -16.78
C GLY A 58 -11.93 -14.97 -15.40
N ALA A 59 -13.26 -15.02 -15.21
CA ALA A 59 -13.85 -15.39 -13.91
C ALA A 59 -13.42 -16.77 -13.41
N ASP A 60 -13.24 -17.75 -14.33
CA ASP A 60 -12.84 -19.13 -14.03
C ASP A 60 -11.36 -19.39 -14.34
N GLU A 61 -10.57 -18.36 -14.62
CA GLU A 61 -9.17 -18.48 -14.97
C GLU A 61 -8.33 -18.70 -13.71
N GLU A 62 -7.47 -19.71 -13.74
CA GLU A 62 -6.48 -19.96 -12.67
C GLU A 62 -5.32 -18.97 -12.81
N PHE A 63 -5.05 -18.22 -11.76
CA PHE A 63 -3.87 -17.36 -11.66
C PHE A 63 -3.43 -17.19 -10.21
N THR A 64 -2.17 -16.84 -10.02
CA THR A 64 -1.61 -16.56 -8.70
C THR A 64 -1.26 -15.08 -8.59
N PHE A 65 -1.69 -14.45 -7.50
CA PHE A 65 -1.34 -13.07 -7.22
C PHE A 65 -0.70 -12.90 -5.84
N ALA A 66 0.14 -11.87 -5.70
CA ALA A 66 0.68 -11.45 -4.42
C ALA A 66 -0.02 -10.17 -3.94
N ASP A 67 -0.39 -10.12 -2.64
CA ASP A 67 -0.89 -8.92 -1.95
C ASP A 67 0.21 -8.42 -1.01
N LEU A 68 0.81 -7.28 -1.33
CA LEU A 68 1.95 -6.73 -0.59
C LEU A 68 1.49 -5.77 0.51
N GLY A 69 1.88 -6.05 1.75
CA GLY A 69 1.37 -5.37 2.94
C GLY A 69 -0.10 -5.72 3.19
N ALA A 70 -0.40 -7.02 3.07
CA ALA A 70 -1.76 -7.55 3.05
C ALA A 70 -2.57 -7.29 4.33
N GLY A 71 -1.90 -7.13 5.48
CA GLY A 71 -2.58 -6.98 6.77
C GLY A 71 -3.53 -8.14 7.06
N THR A 72 -4.81 -7.87 7.22
CA THR A 72 -5.85 -8.92 7.38
C THR A 72 -6.35 -9.50 6.06
N GLY A 73 -5.75 -9.18 4.93
CA GLY A 73 -6.10 -9.74 3.61
C GLY A 73 -7.37 -9.17 2.98
N ALA A 74 -7.80 -7.96 3.37
CA ALA A 74 -9.05 -7.40 2.86
C ALA A 74 -9.05 -7.15 1.33
N ALA A 75 -7.90 -6.79 0.73
CA ALA A 75 -7.77 -6.66 -0.72
C ALA A 75 -7.74 -8.03 -1.39
N ALA A 76 -6.93 -8.96 -0.87
CA ALA A 76 -6.89 -10.34 -1.35
C ALA A 76 -8.26 -11.00 -1.30
N ARG A 77 -9.03 -10.83 -0.20
CA ARG A 77 -10.41 -11.34 -0.10
C ARG A 77 -11.27 -10.87 -1.26
N THR A 78 -11.23 -9.59 -1.61
CA THR A 78 -12.03 -9.03 -2.69
C THR A 78 -11.66 -9.64 -4.05
N VAL A 79 -10.36 -9.88 -4.31
CA VAL A 79 -9.91 -10.57 -5.52
C VAL A 79 -10.36 -12.04 -5.52
N LEU A 80 -10.24 -12.74 -4.39
CA LEU A 80 -10.68 -14.13 -4.25
C LEU A 80 -12.21 -14.30 -4.40
N ASP A 81 -13.00 -13.30 -3.98
CA ASP A 81 -14.45 -13.26 -4.23
C ASP A 81 -14.77 -13.08 -5.73
N HIS A 82 -14.00 -12.23 -6.41
CA HIS A 82 -14.20 -11.91 -7.82
C HIS A 82 -13.74 -13.06 -8.74
N PHE A 83 -12.66 -13.77 -8.36
CA PHE A 83 -12.03 -14.84 -9.11
C PHE A 83 -11.97 -16.13 -8.30
N PRO A 84 -12.98 -17.00 -8.41
CA PRO A 84 -13.05 -18.24 -7.63
C PRO A 84 -11.87 -19.20 -7.82
N ALA A 85 -11.20 -19.19 -8.98
CA ALA A 85 -10.06 -20.05 -9.30
C ALA A 85 -8.70 -19.43 -8.92
N ALA A 86 -8.65 -18.15 -8.48
CA ALA A 86 -7.42 -17.48 -8.11
C ALA A 86 -6.81 -17.98 -6.81
N ARG A 87 -5.49 -17.88 -6.68
CA ARG A 87 -4.71 -18.15 -5.46
C ARG A 87 -3.96 -16.90 -5.03
N ALA A 88 -3.93 -16.63 -3.72
CA ALA A 88 -3.32 -15.46 -3.12
C ALA A 88 -2.09 -15.81 -2.27
N ILE A 89 -0.99 -15.06 -2.44
CA ILE A 89 0.12 -15.03 -1.50
C ILE A 89 0.06 -13.68 -0.79
N LEU A 90 -0.20 -13.70 0.51
CA LEU A 90 -0.36 -12.51 1.32
C LEU A 90 0.93 -12.22 2.07
N ALA A 91 1.61 -11.15 1.70
CA ALA A 91 2.88 -10.76 2.29
C ALA A 91 2.70 -9.65 3.32
N ASP A 92 3.00 -9.93 4.58
CA ASP A 92 2.97 -8.93 5.65
C ASP A 92 4.04 -9.26 6.71
N TYR A 93 4.48 -8.26 7.47
CA TYR A 93 5.46 -8.44 8.54
C TYR A 93 4.85 -8.54 9.94
N SER A 94 3.55 -8.25 10.07
CA SER A 94 2.85 -8.25 11.35
C SER A 94 2.19 -9.59 11.61
N GLU A 95 2.76 -10.38 12.51
CA GLU A 95 2.17 -11.66 12.93
C GLU A 95 0.74 -11.51 13.46
N GLN A 96 0.47 -10.41 14.19
CA GLN A 96 -0.86 -10.12 14.73
C GLN A 96 -1.88 -9.84 13.62
N MET A 97 -1.49 -9.09 12.58
CA MET A 97 -2.36 -8.82 11.44
C MET A 97 -2.60 -10.08 10.61
N MET A 98 -1.56 -10.89 10.39
CA MET A 98 -1.69 -12.19 9.73
C MET A 98 -2.57 -13.16 10.50
N ALA A 99 -2.49 -13.18 11.85
CA ALA A 99 -3.35 -14.02 12.67
C ALA A 99 -4.83 -13.63 12.52
N LEU A 100 -5.17 -12.34 12.60
CA LEU A 100 -6.51 -11.84 12.32
C LEU A 100 -6.96 -12.16 10.88
N GLY A 101 -6.07 -12.02 9.92
CA GLY A 101 -6.35 -12.31 8.52
C GLY A 101 -6.67 -13.79 8.30
N LYS A 102 -6.00 -14.72 8.97
CA LYS A 102 -6.33 -16.16 8.91
C LYS A 102 -7.75 -16.46 9.41
N GLU A 103 -8.22 -15.71 10.43
CA GLU A 103 -9.60 -15.82 10.89
C GLU A 103 -10.59 -15.28 9.86
N GLU A 104 -10.33 -14.08 9.30
CA GLU A 104 -11.18 -13.43 8.31
C GLU A 104 -11.23 -14.21 6.97
N LEU A 105 -10.12 -14.84 6.58
CA LEU A 105 -9.97 -15.60 5.34
C LEU A 105 -10.27 -17.09 5.48
N ALA A 106 -10.78 -17.56 6.62
CA ALA A 106 -11.14 -18.97 6.81
C ALA A 106 -12.04 -19.56 5.69
N PRO A 107 -13.01 -18.82 5.11
CA PRO A 107 -13.81 -19.31 3.99
C PRO A 107 -13.02 -19.62 2.70
N TYR A 108 -11.79 -19.08 2.58
CA TYR A 108 -10.91 -19.23 1.40
C TYR A 108 -9.78 -20.23 1.65
N ALA A 109 -9.88 -21.08 2.67
CA ALA A 109 -8.87 -22.08 3.02
C ALA A 109 -8.43 -22.89 1.79
N GLY A 110 -7.10 -23.05 1.63
CA GLY A 110 -6.50 -23.72 0.46
C GLY A 110 -6.30 -22.83 -0.77
N ARG A 111 -6.83 -21.59 -0.75
CA ARG A 111 -6.67 -20.63 -1.85
C ARG A 111 -5.76 -19.46 -1.48
N TYR A 112 -5.23 -19.41 -0.27
CA TYR A 112 -4.30 -18.38 0.16
C TYR A 112 -3.20 -18.95 1.07
N GLU A 113 -2.09 -18.22 1.12
CA GLU A 113 -0.98 -18.46 2.03
C GLU A 113 -0.44 -17.12 2.54
N TYR A 114 -0.12 -17.02 3.84
CA TYR A 114 0.59 -15.88 4.41
C TYR A 114 2.09 -16.14 4.44
N VAL A 115 2.85 -15.13 4.03
CA VAL A 115 4.32 -15.11 4.05
C VAL A 115 4.79 -13.89 4.83
N GLU A 116 5.71 -14.09 5.79
CA GLU A 116 6.33 -12.97 6.49
C GLU A 116 7.26 -12.22 5.53
N PHE A 117 6.97 -10.94 5.28
CA PHE A 117 7.77 -10.09 4.43
C PHE A 117 7.64 -8.61 4.82
N ASN A 118 8.77 -7.98 5.16
CA ASN A 118 8.80 -6.56 5.45
C ASN A 118 9.21 -5.77 4.20
N LEU A 119 8.26 -5.04 3.62
CA LEU A 119 8.47 -4.22 2.42
C LEU A 119 9.52 -3.11 2.60
N ALA A 120 9.76 -2.67 3.84
CA ALA A 120 10.76 -1.64 4.14
C ALA A 120 12.20 -2.15 4.00
N HIS A 121 12.39 -3.46 4.09
CA HIS A 121 13.70 -4.07 3.94
C HIS A 121 13.86 -4.55 2.50
N GLY A 122 14.82 -3.97 1.78
CA GLY A 122 15.22 -4.45 0.46
C GLY A 122 15.87 -5.84 0.53
N GLY A 123 15.93 -6.54 -0.59
CA GLY A 123 16.62 -7.81 -0.69
C GLY A 123 15.79 -8.91 -1.37
N ALA A 124 16.20 -10.16 -1.16
CA ALA A 124 15.51 -11.29 -1.77
C ALA A 124 14.10 -11.47 -1.18
N TRP A 125 13.13 -11.63 -2.05
CA TRP A 125 11.79 -12.02 -1.67
C TRP A 125 11.81 -13.42 -1.08
N PRO A 126 10.94 -13.73 -0.08
CA PRO A 126 10.87 -15.06 0.51
C PRO A 126 10.69 -16.16 -0.54
N ASP A 127 11.36 -17.32 -0.34
CA ASP A 127 11.25 -18.47 -1.25
C ASP A 127 9.81 -19.00 -1.40
N ALA A 128 8.97 -18.77 -0.39
CA ALA A 128 7.55 -19.11 -0.42
C ALA A 128 6.73 -18.23 -1.39
N MET A 129 7.28 -17.10 -1.85
CA MET A 129 6.62 -16.28 -2.86
C MET A 129 6.94 -16.82 -4.25
N PRO A 130 5.92 -17.17 -5.06
CA PRO A 130 6.14 -17.70 -6.40
C PRO A 130 6.95 -16.76 -7.29
N ASP A 131 7.68 -17.34 -8.22
CA ASP A 131 8.43 -16.64 -9.25
C ASP A 131 8.29 -17.40 -10.58
N PRO A 132 7.53 -16.89 -11.55
CA PRO A 132 6.79 -15.62 -11.53
C PRO A 132 5.41 -15.69 -10.85
N VAL A 133 4.80 -14.49 -10.62
CA VAL A 133 3.39 -14.32 -10.27
C VAL A 133 2.64 -13.60 -11.40
N ASP A 134 1.34 -13.88 -11.56
CA ASP A 134 0.52 -13.31 -12.63
C ASP A 134 0.08 -11.87 -12.34
N ALA A 135 -0.12 -11.54 -11.07
CA ALA A 135 -0.42 -10.19 -10.62
C ALA A 135 0.20 -9.87 -9.25
N VAL A 136 0.44 -8.60 -9.01
CA VAL A 136 0.79 -8.05 -7.70
C VAL A 136 -0.19 -6.94 -7.39
N ILE A 137 -0.80 -6.97 -6.21
CA ILE A 137 -1.61 -5.88 -5.68
C ILE A 137 -1.00 -5.35 -4.39
N SER A 138 -1.30 -4.10 -4.07
CA SER A 138 -1.00 -3.53 -2.75
C SER A 138 -2.09 -2.54 -2.38
N SER A 139 -2.49 -2.50 -1.12
CA SER A 139 -3.51 -1.59 -0.64
C SER A 139 -3.15 -1.00 0.70
N MET A 140 -2.90 0.32 0.75
CA MET A 140 -2.60 1.06 1.96
C MET A 140 -1.30 0.61 2.67
N ALA A 141 -0.26 0.30 1.91
CA ALA A 141 1.01 -0.19 2.43
C ALA A 141 2.24 0.54 1.89
N ILE A 142 2.36 0.75 0.59
CA ILE A 142 3.58 1.27 -0.05
C ILE A 142 3.86 2.73 0.35
N HIS A 143 2.85 3.52 0.72
CA HIS A 143 3.05 4.89 1.19
C HIS A 143 3.91 4.99 2.46
N HIS A 144 4.06 3.91 3.22
CA HIS A 144 4.95 3.87 4.39
C HIS A 144 6.44 3.73 4.05
N LEU A 145 6.80 3.47 2.80
CA LEU A 145 8.18 3.36 2.34
C LEU A 145 8.75 4.72 1.95
N ASN A 146 10.04 4.94 2.18
CA ASN A 146 10.72 6.13 1.62
C ASN A 146 10.86 6.01 0.10
N ASP A 147 11.21 7.11 -0.57
CA ASP A 147 11.21 7.20 -2.03
C ASP A 147 12.16 6.22 -2.70
N ALA A 148 13.38 6.08 -2.15
CA ALA A 148 14.37 5.14 -2.68
C ALA A 148 13.82 3.70 -2.61
N ARG A 149 13.20 3.33 -1.48
CA ARG A 149 12.65 2.00 -1.29
C ARG A 149 11.42 1.75 -2.18
N LYS A 150 10.57 2.76 -2.46
CA LYS A 150 9.50 2.63 -3.45
C LYS A 150 10.04 2.30 -4.83
N GLN A 151 11.08 3.01 -5.28
CA GLN A 151 11.71 2.79 -6.59
C GLN A 151 12.28 1.36 -6.69
N GLU A 152 13.03 0.93 -5.68
CA GLU A 152 13.56 -0.43 -5.60
C GLU A 152 12.44 -1.49 -5.66
N LEU A 153 11.39 -1.30 -4.83
CA LEU A 153 10.26 -2.24 -4.76
C LEU A 153 9.54 -2.36 -6.10
N PHE A 154 9.34 -1.26 -6.83
CA PHE A 154 8.72 -1.34 -8.16
C PHE A 154 9.57 -2.13 -9.16
N GLY A 155 10.90 -2.01 -9.08
CA GLY A 155 11.82 -2.87 -9.85
C GLY A 155 11.73 -4.35 -9.46
N GLU A 156 11.66 -4.64 -8.17
CA GLU A 156 11.48 -5.99 -7.64
C GLU A 156 10.15 -6.60 -8.08
N ILE A 157 9.05 -5.84 -8.00
CA ILE A 157 7.72 -6.26 -8.48
C ILE A 157 7.77 -6.58 -9.97
N LEU A 158 8.33 -5.70 -10.79
CA LEU A 158 8.45 -5.94 -12.23
C LEU A 158 9.21 -7.23 -12.54
N ALA A 159 10.30 -7.49 -11.82
CA ALA A 159 11.11 -8.68 -12.02
C ALA A 159 10.32 -9.97 -11.70
N ARG A 160 9.43 -9.92 -10.70
CA ARG A 160 8.63 -11.07 -10.24
C ARG A 160 7.34 -11.33 -11.03
N LEU A 161 6.81 -10.33 -11.72
CA LEU A 161 5.62 -10.50 -12.54
C LEU A 161 5.90 -11.45 -13.72
N ALA A 162 4.95 -12.28 -14.09
CA ALA A 162 4.97 -13.00 -15.37
C ALA A 162 4.96 -12.00 -16.54
N PRO A 163 5.48 -12.36 -17.74
CA PRO A 163 5.35 -11.51 -18.92
C PRO A 163 3.87 -11.15 -19.18
N GLY A 164 3.54 -9.88 -19.25
CA GLY A 164 2.15 -9.38 -19.34
C GLY A 164 1.42 -9.29 -17.99
N GLY A 165 2.03 -9.71 -16.89
CA GLY A 165 1.46 -9.65 -15.54
C GLY A 165 1.23 -8.21 -15.07
N TRP A 166 0.32 -8.01 -14.14
CA TRP A 166 -0.18 -6.70 -13.70
C TRP A 166 0.24 -6.34 -12.29
N PHE A 167 0.52 -5.05 -12.09
CA PHE A 167 0.66 -4.43 -10.77
C PHE A 167 -0.39 -3.34 -10.57
N LEU A 168 -1.09 -3.39 -9.44
CA LEU A 168 -2.05 -2.37 -9.00
C LEU A 168 -1.77 -1.96 -7.56
N ASN A 169 -1.71 -0.66 -7.32
CA ASN A 169 -1.56 -0.07 -5.99
C ASN A 169 -2.70 0.89 -5.68
N TYR A 170 -3.32 0.73 -4.51
CA TYR A 170 -4.27 1.67 -3.93
C TYR A 170 -3.67 2.31 -2.69
N ASP A 171 -3.30 3.59 -2.77
CA ASP A 171 -2.61 4.28 -1.68
C ASP A 171 -3.00 5.76 -1.55
N PRO A 172 -2.80 6.36 -0.38
CA PRO A 172 -2.84 7.79 -0.24
C PRO A 172 -1.65 8.46 -0.94
N VAL A 173 -1.90 9.67 -1.42
CA VAL A 173 -0.91 10.51 -2.10
C VAL A 173 -0.92 11.92 -1.52
N SER A 174 0.20 12.62 -1.59
CA SER A 174 0.31 13.99 -1.12
C SER A 174 0.22 15.00 -2.27
N THR A 175 0.22 16.28 -1.91
CA THR A 175 0.53 17.40 -2.80
C THR A 175 1.56 18.31 -2.15
N PRO A 176 2.57 18.80 -2.89
CA PRO A 176 3.53 19.74 -2.36
C PRO A 176 2.98 21.18 -2.32
N ASP A 177 1.84 21.45 -2.98
CA ASP A 177 1.25 22.77 -3.09
C ASP A 177 0.28 23.03 -1.91
N PRO A 178 0.57 23.98 -1.01
CA PRO A 178 -0.29 24.27 0.14
C PRO A 178 -1.66 24.84 -0.27
N VAL A 179 -1.78 25.47 -1.43
CA VAL A 179 -3.06 26.00 -1.93
C VAL A 179 -3.95 24.84 -2.37
N VAL A 180 -3.36 23.86 -3.06
CA VAL A 180 -4.05 22.62 -3.46
C VAL A 180 -4.43 21.82 -2.22
N GLN A 181 -3.53 21.67 -1.25
CA GLN A 181 -3.81 20.98 0.01
C GLN A 181 -4.99 21.63 0.76
N ALA A 182 -5.00 22.96 0.85
CA ALA A 182 -6.12 23.68 1.46
C ALA A 182 -7.44 23.47 0.68
N ALA A 183 -7.38 23.33 -0.65
CA ALA A 183 -8.55 22.99 -1.46
C ALA A 183 -9.04 21.56 -1.16
N TRP A 184 -8.13 20.60 -0.99
CA TRP A 184 -8.45 19.23 -0.60
C TRP A 184 -9.15 19.19 0.77
N HIS A 185 -8.61 19.85 1.78
CA HIS A 185 -9.23 19.96 3.10
C HIS A 185 -10.66 20.54 3.04
N ARG A 186 -10.88 21.58 2.23
CA ARG A 186 -12.25 22.13 2.06
C ARG A 186 -13.24 21.11 1.46
N VAL A 187 -12.78 20.22 0.58
CA VAL A 187 -13.63 19.15 0.04
C VAL A 187 -13.91 18.09 1.11
N GLU A 188 -12.88 17.68 1.84
CA GLU A 188 -13.02 16.72 2.96
C GLU A 188 -14.02 17.25 4.02
N ASP A 189 -13.88 18.52 4.43
CA ASP A 189 -14.75 19.16 5.42
C ASP A 189 -16.21 19.22 4.98
N ARG A 190 -16.46 19.35 3.67
CA ARG A 190 -17.82 19.28 3.14
C ARG A 190 -18.39 17.86 3.13
N ARG A 191 -17.53 16.86 2.94
CA ARG A 191 -17.90 15.42 2.91
C ARG A 191 -18.06 14.86 4.33
N ASP A 192 -17.17 15.26 5.25
CA ASP A 192 -17.19 14.90 6.67
C ASP A 192 -17.01 16.17 7.52
N PRO A 193 -18.12 16.76 8.04
CA PRO A 193 -18.04 17.95 8.88
C PRO A 193 -17.18 17.80 10.15
N SER A 194 -16.87 16.56 10.57
CA SER A 194 -15.97 16.30 11.70
C SER A 194 -14.48 16.33 11.31
N ALA A 195 -14.15 16.38 10.03
CA ALA A 195 -12.75 16.29 9.55
C ALA A 195 -11.90 17.45 10.04
N ALA A 196 -12.41 18.68 10.00
CA ALA A 196 -11.70 19.88 10.50
C ALA A 196 -11.38 19.73 11.99
N ALA A 197 -12.38 19.39 12.80
CA ALA A 197 -12.20 19.20 14.24
C ALA A 197 -11.20 18.07 14.56
N LYS A 198 -11.24 16.97 13.82
CA LYS A 198 -10.27 15.88 13.94
C LYS A 198 -8.84 16.31 13.59
N ARG A 199 -8.65 17.24 12.64
CA ARG A 199 -7.33 17.80 12.31
C ARG A 199 -6.80 18.73 13.40
N GLU A 200 -7.67 19.59 13.97
CA GLU A 200 -7.30 20.58 14.96
C GLU A 200 -7.09 20.01 16.37
N HIS A 201 -7.77 18.96 16.73
CA HIS A 201 -7.84 18.42 18.09
C HIS A 201 -7.36 16.97 18.20
N ARG A 202 -6.28 16.61 17.47
CA ARG A 202 -5.65 15.30 17.65
C ARG A 202 -5.04 15.18 19.04
N SER A 203 -5.28 14.06 19.70
CA SER A 203 -4.49 13.67 20.86
C SER A 203 -3.03 13.46 20.44
N LEU A 204 -2.09 13.44 21.38
CA LEU A 204 -0.68 13.17 21.09
C LEU A 204 -0.50 11.84 20.34
N GLU A 205 -1.21 10.81 20.74
CA GLU A 205 -1.17 9.50 20.09
C GLU A 205 -1.71 9.54 18.66
N GLU A 206 -2.82 10.25 18.42
CA GLU A 206 -3.37 10.45 17.07
C GLU A 206 -2.43 11.28 16.19
N GLN A 207 -1.77 12.28 16.78
CA GLN A 207 -0.77 13.08 16.08
C GLN A 207 0.42 12.22 15.65
N LEU A 208 0.98 11.42 16.53
CA LEU A 208 2.09 10.51 16.22
C LEU A 208 1.71 9.47 15.15
N ARG A 209 0.50 8.93 15.21
CA ARG A 209 -0.01 8.03 14.15
C ARG A 209 -0.16 8.73 12.81
N TRP A 210 -0.65 9.96 12.82
CA TRP A 210 -0.79 10.76 11.60
C TRP A 210 0.57 11.09 10.98
N GLU A 211 1.52 11.55 11.77
CA GLU A 211 2.89 11.83 11.32
C GLU A 211 3.56 10.58 10.75
N ASN A 212 3.39 9.42 11.39
CA ASN A 212 3.87 8.16 10.86
C ASN A 212 3.20 7.77 9.53
N HIS A 213 1.87 7.92 9.45
CA HIS A 213 1.10 7.62 8.24
C HIS A 213 1.50 8.51 7.06
N THR A 214 1.77 9.79 7.29
CA THR A 214 2.07 10.76 6.23
C THR A 214 3.55 10.93 5.93
N ARG A 215 4.42 10.36 6.75
CA ARG A 215 5.88 10.59 6.76
C ARG A 215 6.54 10.42 5.41
N TYR A 216 6.14 9.42 4.66
CA TYR A 216 6.71 9.07 3.36
C TYR A 216 5.68 9.16 2.22
N MET A 217 4.55 9.83 2.46
CA MET A 217 3.61 10.12 1.38
C MET A 217 4.20 11.12 0.41
N ILE A 218 4.16 10.79 -0.88
CA ILE A 218 4.61 11.66 -1.96
C ILE A 218 3.49 11.89 -2.98
N PRO A 219 3.61 12.89 -3.86
CA PRO A 219 2.66 13.08 -4.94
C PRO A 219 2.56 11.86 -5.85
N LEU A 220 1.44 11.75 -6.56
CA LEU A 220 1.18 10.63 -7.45
C LEU A 220 2.13 10.61 -8.67
N ASP A 221 2.42 11.79 -9.24
CA ASP A 221 3.21 11.88 -10.46
C ASP A 221 4.61 11.26 -10.35
N PRO A 222 5.43 11.52 -9.31
CA PRO A 222 6.67 10.79 -9.10
C PRO A 222 6.49 9.27 -9.05
N GLN A 223 5.44 8.75 -8.40
CA GLN A 223 5.23 7.30 -8.26
C GLN A 223 4.92 6.64 -9.61
N VAL A 224 4.12 7.30 -10.45
CA VAL A 224 3.86 6.90 -11.84
C VAL A 224 5.14 6.98 -12.67
N GLY A 225 6.00 7.97 -12.41
CA GLY A 225 7.35 8.09 -12.99
C GLY A 225 8.22 6.88 -12.65
N TYR A 226 8.29 6.50 -11.37
CA TYR A 226 9.08 5.36 -10.90
C TYR A 226 8.65 4.04 -11.54
N LEU A 227 7.34 3.83 -11.77
CA LEU A 227 6.87 2.65 -12.50
C LEU A 227 7.38 2.62 -13.95
N ARG A 228 7.34 3.78 -14.65
CA ARG A 228 7.86 3.88 -16.02
C ARG A 228 9.37 3.67 -16.08
N GLU A 229 10.11 4.25 -15.14
CA GLU A 229 11.56 4.09 -15.01
C GLU A 229 11.95 2.65 -14.70
N ALA A 230 11.17 1.94 -13.89
CA ALA A 230 11.35 0.52 -13.62
C ALA A 230 11.12 -0.36 -14.87
N GLY A 231 10.39 0.13 -15.88
CA GLY A 231 10.13 -0.58 -17.14
C GLY A 231 8.72 -1.15 -17.28
N PHE A 232 7.77 -0.72 -16.45
CA PHE A 232 6.37 -1.07 -16.66
C PHE A 232 5.82 -0.42 -17.92
N GLU A 233 4.96 -1.15 -18.64
CA GLU A 233 4.15 -0.65 -19.77
C GLU A 233 2.71 -0.39 -19.33
N GLY A 234 1.98 0.44 -20.09
CA GLY A 234 0.58 0.75 -19.81
C GLY A 234 0.37 1.39 -18.44
N VAL A 235 1.38 2.13 -17.95
CA VAL A 235 1.31 2.80 -16.65
C VAL A 235 0.26 3.90 -16.68
N ASP A 236 -0.76 3.75 -15.83
CA ASP A 236 -1.89 4.68 -15.76
C ASP A 236 -2.40 4.88 -14.34
N VAL A 237 -3.25 5.90 -14.18
CA VAL A 237 -4.02 6.20 -12.98
C VAL A 237 -5.46 5.82 -13.26
N TYR A 238 -5.91 4.71 -12.73
CA TYR A 238 -7.25 4.16 -12.97
C TYR A 238 -8.33 4.87 -12.19
N TRP A 239 -7.96 5.45 -11.05
CA TRP A 239 -8.86 6.23 -10.21
C TRP A 239 -8.06 7.19 -9.31
N LYS A 240 -8.59 8.40 -9.11
CA LYS A 240 -8.07 9.37 -8.14
C LYS A 240 -9.20 10.18 -7.54
N ASP A 241 -9.25 10.28 -6.22
CA ASP A 241 -10.10 11.22 -5.51
C ASP A 241 -9.30 11.85 -4.37
N ILE A 242 -9.12 13.18 -4.49
CA ILE A 242 -8.38 14.01 -3.54
C ILE A 242 -6.98 13.45 -3.26
N ASP A 243 -6.80 12.81 -2.12
CA ASP A 243 -5.53 12.30 -1.59
C ASP A 243 -5.39 10.77 -1.71
N TYR A 244 -6.25 10.09 -2.47
CA TYR A 244 -6.17 8.66 -2.74
C TYR A 244 -6.13 8.38 -4.24
N ALA A 245 -5.39 7.34 -4.64
CA ALA A 245 -5.32 6.92 -6.03
C ALA A 245 -5.21 5.40 -6.17
N ILE A 246 -5.74 4.88 -7.28
CA ILE A 246 -5.41 3.55 -7.80
C ILE A 246 -4.59 3.76 -9.07
N TYR A 247 -3.40 3.22 -9.09
CA TYR A 247 -2.47 3.33 -10.20
C TYR A 247 -1.66 2.03 -10.34
N GLY A 248 -1.05 1.85 -11.49
CA GLY A 248 -0.27 0.64 -11.74
C GLY A 248 0.20 0.55 -13.18
N GLY A 249 0.56 -0.66 -13.59
CA GLY A 249 1.04 -0.95 -14.93
C GLY A 249 1.20 -2.46 -15.11
N ARG A 250 1.73 -2.87 -16.26
CA ARG A 250 1.98 -4.28 -16.57
C ARG A 250 3.43 -4.54 -16.93
N ARG A 251 3.91 -5.75 -16.69
CA ARG A 251 5.20 -6.19 -17.23
C ARG A 251 5.10 -6.30 -18.76
N PRO A 252 6.13 -5.90 -19.53
CA PRO A 252 6.19 -6.14 -20.97
C PRO A 252 5.97 -7.62 -21.32
N GLY A 253 5.29 -7.87 -22.45
CA GLY A 253 5.00 -9.23 -22.91
C GLY A 253 3.51 -9.57 -22.90
N VAL A 254 3.21 -10.84 -23.07
CA VAL A 254 1.85 -11.39 -23.08
C VAL A 254 1.76 -12.48 -22.04
N LEU A 255 0.72 -12.46 -21.20
CA LEU A 255 0.41 -13.57 -20.28
C LEU A 255 0.25 -14.86 -21.08
N GLN A 256 1.06 -15.86 -20.74
CA GLN A 256 0.89 -17.20 -21.28
C GLN A 256 -0.26 -17.86 -20.53
N ARG A 257 -1.35 -18.04 -21.23
CA ARG A 257 -2.57 -18.66 -20.74
C ARG A 257 -2.63 -20.12 -21.13
#